data_ef622241672aa5739e9847efffc1a852
#
_entry.id   ef622241672aa5739e9847efffc1a852
#
_cell.length_a   1.000
_cell.length_b   1.000
_cell.length_c   1.000
_cell.angle_alpha   90.00
_cell.angle_beta   90.00
_cell.angle_gamma   90.00
#
_symmetry.space_group_name_H-M   'P 1'
#
loop_
_entity.id
_entity.type
_entity.pdbx_description
1 polymer ?
#
loop_
_entity_poly.entity_id
_entity_poly.type
_entity_poly.pdbx_seq_one_letter_code
_entity_poly.pdbx_strand_id
1 'polypeptide(L)'
;MTRDFSTVIPLIRIHADAEAPRECCGIVIEKRDGALQYVPCRNLARAKDQFVIDPKDAAQAEDFGQPVAYAHSHVFEPPTPSAADRESMARSGLPWIIVNHPEGSFTINSAAPYVAPLIGRKFVHGVHDCYGIVRDYYFTELGIALNDYPRLWGWWERTDGPDLYRDNFAREGFTAIHEGALDAPALRLLRLHDVLLMRIRTPRDNHAAVYVGSNVILHHLIDQLSCRAVFDGFYQRRTTAILRHRSFIERD
;
A
#
# COMPACT_ATOMS: atom_id res chain seq x y z
N MET A 1 27.83 -12.55 1.37
CA MET A 1 28.66 -11.34 1.13
C MET A 1 27.73 -10.14 1.04
N THR A 2 28.00 -9.07 1.78
CA THR A 2 27.27 -7.80 1.67
C THR A 2 27.73 -7.10 0.39
N ARG A 3 26.77 -6.71 -0.48
CA ARG A 3 27.08 -5.92 -1.68
C ARG A 3 27.58 -4.54 -1.29
N ASP A 4 28.58 -4.04 -2.00
CA ASP A 4 29.07 -2.66 -1.85
C ASP A 4 28.29 -1.71 -2.75
N PHE A 5 27.45 -0.89 -2.17
CA PHE A 5 26.64 0.09 -2.88
C PHE A 5 27.31 1.47 -3.02
N SER A 6 28.57 1.62 -2.63
CA SER A 6 29.28 2.93 -2.62
C SER A 6 29.28 3.63 -3.99
N THR A 7 29.32 2.87 -5.09
CA THR A 7 29.34 3.40 -6.47
C THR A 7 28.01 4.02 -6.90
N VAL A 8 26.87 3.61 -6.32
CA VAL A 8 25.53 4.10 -6.69
C VAL A 8 25.02 5.24 -5.81
N ILE A 9 25.55 5.41 -4.59
CA ILE A 9 25.12 6.47 -3.66
C ILE A 9 25.21 7.87 -4.28
N PRO A 10 26.30 8.26 -4.96
CA PRO A 10 26.38 9.59 -5.59
C PRO A 10 25.30 9.82 -6.64
N LEU A 11 24.92 8.77 -7.41
CA LEU A 11 23.88 8.86 -8.43
C LEU A 11 22.49 9.03 -7.82
N ILE A 12 22.22 8.36 -6.68
CA ILE A 12 20.96 8.53 -5.95
C ILE A 12 20.85 9.95 -5.40
N ARG A 13 21.95 10.53 -4.87
CA ARG A 13 21.98 11.92 -4.38
C ARG A 13 21.70 12.92 -5.50
N ILE A 14 22.32 12.76 -6.67
CA ILE A 14 22.06 13.62 -7.84
C ILE A 14 20.57 13.54 -8.23
N HIS A 15 19.97 12.35 -8.20
CA HIS A 15 18.55 12.21 -8.48
C HIS A 15 17.68 12.86 -7.40
N ALA A 16 18.06 12.74 -6.12
CA ALA A 16 17.36 13.42 -5.02
C ALA A 16 17.42 14.94 -5.15
N ASP A 17 18.56 15.51 -5.56
CA ASP A 17 18.70 16.94 -5.83
C ASP A 17 17.79 17.42 -6.97
N ALA A 18 17.65 16.60 -8.02
CA ALA A 18 16.82 16.91 -9.18
C ALA A 18 15.31 16.84 -8.89
N GLU A 19 14.88 15.92 -8.02
CA GLU A 19 13.46 15.69 -7.71
C GLU A 19 12.94 16.57 -6.56
N ALA A 20 13.82 17.10 -5.71
CA ALA A 20 13.40 17.91 -4.57
C ALA A 20 12.48 19.08 -5.00
N PRO A 21 11.41 19.37 -4.25
CA PRO A 21 11.08 18.89 -2.90
C PRO A 21 10.27 17.57 -2.83
N ARG A 22 10.23 16.79 -3.89
CA ARG A 22 9.65 15.44 -3.89
C ARG A 22 10.72 14.42 -3.57
N GLU A 23 10.31 13.28 -3.03
CA GLU A 23 11.19 12.13 -2.92
C GLU A 23 11.56 11.60 -4.31
N CYS A 24 12.85 11.36 -4.56
CA CYS A 24 13.26 10.52 -5.68
C CYS A 24 13.03 9.04 -5.37
N CYS A 25 12.94 8.21 -6.40
CA CYS A 25 12.91 6.76 -6.24
C CYS A 25 13.59 6.06 -7.41
N GLY A 26 14.08 4.85 -7.19
CA GLY A 26 14.70 4.06 -8.24
C GLY A 26 15.11 2.68 -7.77
N ILE A 27 15.74 1.95 -8.69
CA ILE A 27 16.13 0.56 -8.50
C ILE A 27 17.64 0.44 -8.74
N VAL A 28 18.31 -0.27 -7.83
CA VAL A 28 19.70 -0.69 -8.08
C VAL A 28 19.65 -2.09 -8.68
N ILE A 29 20.23 -2.23 -9.85
CA ILE A 29 20.35 -3.51 -10.58
C ILE A 29 21.80 -4.00 -10.57
N GLU A 30 21.96 -5.31 -10.60
CA GLU A 30 23.21 -5.98 -10.88
C GLU A 30 23.22 -6.45 -12.34
N LYS A 31 24.18 -5.95 -13.11
CA LYS A 31 24.36 -6.34 -14.51
C LYS A 31 25.00 -7.72 -14.62
N ARG A 32 25.00 -8.29 -15.83
CA ARG A 32 25.62 -9.59 -16.11
C ARG A 32 27.11 -9.65 -15.81
N ASP A 33 27.80 -8.52 -15.83
CA ASP A 33 29.23 -8.40 -15.50
C ASP A 33 29.46 -8.19 -13.98
N GLY A 34 28.41 -8.19 -13.17
CA GLY A 34 28.43 -7.95 -11.71
C GLY A 34 28.48 -6.48 -11.31
N ALA A 35 28.52 -5.55 -12.27
CA ALA A 35 28.50 -4.12 -11.95
C ALA A 35 27.14 -3.68 -11.44
N LEU A 36 27.13 -2.86 -10.38
CA LEU A 36 25.91 -2.22 -9.88
C LEU A 36 25.61 -0.95 -10.69
N GLN A 37 24.36 -0.76 -11.02
CA GLN A 37 23.85 0.43 -11.66
C GLN A 37 22.59 0.93 -10.94
N TYR A 38 22.50 2.22 -10.64
CA TYR A 38 21.26 2.87 -10.23
C TYR A 38 20.45 3.26 -11.47
N VAL A 39 19.17 2.86 -11.48
CA VAL A 39 18.18 3.21 -12.48
C VAL A 39 17.17 4.15 -11.82
N PRO A 40 17.21 5.46 -12.12
CA PRO A 40 16.20 6.39 -11.62
C PRO A 40 14.85 6.06 -12.22
N CYS A 41 13.80 6.11 -11.40
CA CYS A 41 12.41 5.85 -11.79
C CYS A 41 11.55 7.07 -11.50
N ARG A 42 10.49 7.26 -12.27
CA ARG A 42 9.50 8.29 -12.02
C ARG A 42 8.72 7.99 -10.75
N ASN A 43 8.55 9.02 -9.93
CA ASN A 43 7.72 8.95 -8.73
C ASN A 43 6.28 9.34 -9.07
N LEU A 44 5.34 8.39 -9.04
CA LEU A 44 3.92 8.58 -9.30
C LEU A 44 3.11 8.96 -8.05
N ALA A 45 3.72 9.07 -6.87
CA ALA A 45 3.00 9.44 -5.66
C ALA A 45 2.44 10.86 -5.77
N ARG A 46 1.27 11.09 -5.17
CA ARG A 46 0.66 12.42 -5.09
C ARG A 46 1.35 13.30 -4.03
N ALA A 47 1.63 12.73 -2.87
CA ALA A 47 2.31 13.41 -1.78
C ALA A 47 3.81 13.55 -2.08
N LYS A 48 4.42 14.64 -1.61
CA LYS A 48 5.84 14.93 -1.85
C LYS A 48 6.76 14.09 -0.98
N ASP A 49 6.28 13.68 0.17
CA ASP A 49 6.95 12.88 1.20
C ASP A 49 6.60 11.38 1.09
N GLN A 50 6.34 10.94 -0.12
CA GLN A 50 6.04 9.55 -0.48
C GLN A 50 6.53 9.27 -1.89
N PHE A 51 6.74 7.99 -2.18
CA PHE A 51 7.02 7.57 -3.55
C PHE A 51 6.20 6.34 -3.96
N VAL A 52 5.96 6.26 -5.26
CA VAL A 52 5.42 5.10 -5.96
C VAL A 52 6.20 4.97 -7.26
N ILE A 53 6.99 3.94 -7.39
CA ILE A 53 7.77 3.69 -8.61
C ILE A 53 6.81 3.43 -9.78
N ASP A 54 7.05 4.09 -10.92
CA ASP A 54 6.32 3.81 -12.14
C ASP A 54 6.58 2.34 -12.57
N PRO A 55 5.53 1.51 -12.73
CA PRO A 55 5.69 0.11 -13.12
C PRO A 55 6.40 -0.07 -14.47
N LYS A 56 6.31 0.92 -15.38
CA LYS A 56 7.04 0.87 -16.66
C LYS A 56 8.54 1.03 -16.46
N ASP A 57 8.93 1.95 -15.59
CA ASP A 57 10.34 2.18 -15.28
C ASP A 57 10.93 1.00 -14.51
N ALA A 58 10.11 0.38 -13.61
CA ALA A 58 10.51 -0.84 -12.90
C ALA A 58 10.75 -2.02 -13.88
N ALA A 59 9.81 -2.28 -14.78
CA ALA A 59 9.96 -3.32 -15.80
C ALA A 59 11.19 -3.08 -16.69
N GLN A 60 11.41 -1.81 -17.10
CA GLN A 60 12.59 -1.45 -17.88
C GLN A 60 13.90 -1.67 -17.10
N ALA A 61 13.93 -1.41 -15.79
CA ALA A 61 15.10 -1.69 -14.96
C ALA A 61 15.41 -3.18 -14.93
N GLU A 62 14.40 -4.05 -14.83
CA GLU A 62 14.53 -5.51 -14.85
C GLU A 62 15.09 -6.01 -16.19
N ASP A 63 14.79 -5.36 -17.32
CA ASP A 63 15.38 -5.68 -18.63
C ASP A 63 16.89 -5.42 -18.69
N PHE A 64 17.40 -4.47 -17.89
CA PHE A 64 18.83 -4.13 -17.86
C PHE A 64 19.65 -4.97 -16.87
N GLY A 65 19.03 -5.58 -15.88
CA GLY A 65 19.72 -6.40 -14.89
C GLY A 65 18.80 -6.86 -13.75
N GLN A 66 19.36 -7.64 -12.83
CA GLN A 66 18.61 -8.14 -11.69
C GLN A 66 18.46 -7.04 -10.61
N PRO A 67 17.26 -6.69 -10.17
CA PRO A 67 17.07 -5.84 -9.01
C PRO A 67 17.75 -6.41 -7.76
N VAL A 68 18.56 -5.60 -7.09
CA VAL A 68 19.30 -5.99 -5.88
C VAL A 68 19.08 -5.04 -4.71
N ALA A 69 18.55 -3.84 -4.95
CA ALA A 69 18.08 -2.91 -3.93
C ALA A 69 17.07 -1.92 -4.51
N TYR A 70 16.22 -1.36 -3.65
CA TYR A 70 15.45 -0.16 -3.93
C TYR A 70 16.15 1.06 -3.33
N ALA A 71 15.91 2.23 -3.90
CA ALA A 71 16.44 3.49 -3.35
C ALA A 71 15.39 4.59 -3.43
N HIS A 72 15.36 5.47 -2.41
CA HIS A 72 14.56 6.69 -2.39
C HIS A 72 15.23 7.76 -1.53
N SER A 73 14.69 8.97 -1.57
CA SER A 73 15.15 10.05 -0.73
C SER A 73 14.10 10.47 0.29
N HIS A 74 14.57 10.91 1.46
CA HIS A 74 13.79 11.70 2.42
C HIS A 74 14.21 13.17 2.28
N VAL A 75 13.25 14.08 2.21
CA VAL A 75 13.50 15.52 2.05
C VAL A 75 13.33 16.19 3.40
N PHE A 76 14.43 16.75 3.93
CA PHE A 76 14.55 17.35 5.27
C PHE A 76 14.25 16.41 6.45
N GLU A 77 14.19 15.11 6.21
CA GLU A 77 13.98 14.08 7.25
C GLU A 77 15.18 13.13 7.31
N PRO A 78 15.49 12.53 8.46
CA PRO A 78 16.56 11.55 8.57
C PRO A 78 16.39 10.39 7.60
N PRO A 79 17.49 9.78 7.09
CA PRO A 79 17.42 8.65 6.17
C PRO A 79 17.11 7.32 6.89
N THR A 80 16.14 7.34 7.84
CA THR A 80 15.70 6.18 8.59
C THR A 80 14.36 5.68 8.06
N PRO A 81 14.18 4.36 7.87
CA PRO A 81 12.95 3.84 7.29
C PRO A 81 11.71 4.23 8.08
N SER A 82 10.71 4.78 7.41
CA SER A 82 9.36 4.97 7.92
C SER A 82 8.66 3.62 8.17
N ALA A 83 7.48 3.63 8.77
CA ALA A 83 6.67 2.41 8.93
C ALA A 83 6.27 1.81 7.57
N ALA A 84 5.96 2.66 6.57
CA ALA A 84 5.62 2.23 5.23
C ALA A 84 6.82 1.65 4.48
N ASP A 85 8.00 2.25 4.65
CA ASP A 85 9.24 1.71 4.08
C ASP A 85 9.55 0.34 4.64
N ARG A 86 9.51 0.18 5.97
CA ARG A 86 9.75 -1.13 6.61
C ARG A 86 8.81 -2.21 6.12
N GLU A 87 7.54 -1.90 5.94
CA GLU A 87 6.57 -2.86 5.42
C GLU A 87 6.82 -3.18 3.95
N SER A 88 7.16 -2.18 3.14
CA SER A 88 7.51 -2.37 1.73
C SER A 88 8.83 -3.13 1.57
N MET A 89 9.82 -2.87 2.43
CA MET A 89 11.08 -3.65 2.52
C MET A 89 10.80 -5.11 2.84
N ALA A 90 9.97 -5.38 3.86
CA ALA A 90 9.59 -6.74 4.26
C ALA A 90 8.94 -7.50 3.09
N ARG A 91 8.13 -6.81 2.28
CA ARG A 91 7.48 -7.40 1.10
C ARG A 91 8.42 -7.63 -0.08
N SER A 92 9.31 -6.67 -0.35
CA SER A 92 10.26 -6.79 -1.46
C SER A 92 11.36 -7.82 -1.19
N GLY A 93 11.68 -8.08 0.06
CA GLY A 93 12.79 -8.95 0.46
C GLY A 93 14.17 -8.38 0.10
N LEU A 94 14.24 -7.18 -0.48
CA LEU A 94 15.48 -6.53 -0.91
C LEU A 94 15.90 -5.44 0.09
N PRO A 95 17.20 -5.15 0.20
CA PRO A 95 17.69 -3.99 0.95
C PRO A 95 17.23 -2.69 0.30
N TRP A 96 17.06 -1.65 1.13
CA TRP A 96 16.69 -0.32 0.69
C TRP A 96 17.75 0.71 1.08
N ILE A 97 18.09 1.57 0.13
CA ILE A 97 19.01 2.69 0.32
C ILE A 97 18.18 3.96 0.45
N ILE A 98 18.26 4.62 1.59
CA ILE A 98 17.57 5.87 1.85
C ILE A 98 18.62 6.98 1.95
N VAL A 99 18.48 8.04 1.16
CA VAL A 99 19.34 9.22 1.22
C VAL A 99 18.55 10.39 1.80
N ASN A 100 19.19 11.21 2.62
CA ASN A 100 18.64 12.48 3.05
C ASN A 100 18.99 13.56 2.03
N HIS A 101 18.03 14.40 1.68
CA HIS A 101 18.25 15.66 0.94
C HIS A 101 17.89 16.84 1.86
N PRO A 102 18.71 17.90 2.00
CA PRO A 102 19.94 18.19 1.23
C PRO A 102 21.25 17.70 1.86
N GLU A 103 21.26 17.11 3.06
CA GLU A 103 22.49 16.81 3.80
C GLU A 103 23.35 15.72 3.16
N GLY A 104 22.72 14.84 2.35
CA GLY A 104 23.39 13.74 1.67
C GLY A 104 23.79 12.59 2.57
N SER A 105 23.38 12.56 3.84
CA SER A 105 23.53 11.36 4.69
C SER A 105 22.68 10.21 4.13
N PHE A 106 23.05 8.97 4.41
CA PHE A 106 22.30 7.82 3.90
C PHE A 106 22.35 6.64 4.85
N THR A 107 21.40 5.73 4.67
CA THR A 107 21.38 4.40 5.32
C THR A 107 21.13 3.31 4.30
N ILE A 108 21.62 2.11 4.59
CA ILE A 108 21.31 0.88 3.85
C ILE A 108 20.61 -0.05 4.83
N ASN A 109 19.38 -0.39 4.53
CA ASN A 109 18.50 -1.10 5.45
C ASN A 109 18.17 -2.47 4.86
N SER A 110 18.39 -3.53 5.62
CA SER A 110 18.03 -4.90 5.23
C SER A 110 16.55 -5.14 5.47
N ALA A 111 15.93 -5.92 4.56
CA ALA A 111 14.55 -6.36 4.76
C ALA A 111 14.44 -7.24 6.01
N ALA A 112 13.41 -6.97 6.82
CA ALA A 112 13.04 -7.76 7.98
C ALA A 112 11.52 -7.88 8.05
N PRO A 113 10.96 -8.96 8.59
CA PRO A 113 9.52 -9.09 8.77
C PRO A 113 8.97 -7.90 9.57
N TYR A 114 7.98 -7.22 9.04
CA TYR A 114 7.36 -6.08 9.69
C TYR A 114 5.91 -5.91 9.21
N VAL A 115 5.02 -5.70 10.15
CA VAL A 115 3.65 -5.24 9.92
C VAL A 115 3.40 -4.07 10.87
N ALA A 116 2.96 -2.94 10.33
CA ALA A 116 2.67 -1.77 11.14
C ALA A 116 1.47 -2.02 12.07
N PRO A 117 1.39 -1.38 13.25
CA PRO A 117 0.19 -1.40 14.09
C PRO A 117 -1.05 -0.98 13.28
N LEU A 118 -2.20 -1.64 13.50
CA LEU A 118 -3.41 -1.36 12.73
C LEU A 118 -3.99 0.04 12.95
N ILE A 119 -3.69 0.67 14.08
CA ILE A 119 -4.19 2.00 14.48
C ILE A 119 -3.06 3.01 14.44
N GLY A 120 -3.36 4.24 13.98
CA GLY A 120 -2.42 5.36 13.99
C GLY A 120 -1.43 5.38 12.83
N ARG A 121 -1.65 4.58 11.77
CA ARG A 121 -0.81 4.61 10.55
C ARG A 121 -1.01 5.91 9.79
N LYS A 122 0.07 6.51 9.31
CA LYS A 122 0.02 7.55 8.28
C LYS A 122 -0.46 6.93 6.96
N PHE A 123 -1.35 7.63 6.25
CA PHE A 123 -1.85 7.13 4.95
C PHE A 123 -0.72 7.15 3.91
N VAL A 124 -0.46 6.01 3.30
CA VAL A 124 0.46 5.84 2.16
C VAL A 124 -0.25 4.97 1.13
N HIS A 125 -0.62 5.57 -0.01
CA HIS A 125 -1.38 4.87 -1.04
C HIS A 125 -0.60 3.66 -1.57
N GLY A 126 -1.28 2.52 -1.70
CA GLY A 126 -0.66 1.27 -2.15
C GLY A 126 0.07 0.49 -1.04
N VAL A 127 0.28 1.08 0.13
CA VAL A 127 0.93 0.42 1.29
C VAL A 127 0.01 0.46 2.51
N HIS A 128 -0.11 1.62 3.14
CA HIS A 128 -0.97 1.89 4.28
C HIS A 128 -2.23 2.64 3.82
N ASP A 129 -3.08 1.99 3.09
CA ASP A 129 -4.37 2.51 2.61
C ASP A 129 -5.54 1.66 3.13
N CYS A 130 -6.73 1.91 2.63
CA CYS A 130 -7.93 1.19 3.07
C CYS A 130 -7.95 -0.30 2.69
N TYR A 131 -7.27 -0.72 1.61
CA TYR A 131 -7.06 -2.15 1.35
C TYR A 131 -5.94 -2.72 2.23
N GLY A 132 -4.85 -1.99 2.40
CA GLY A 132 -3.75 -2.38 3.28
C GLY A 132 -4.20 -2.68 4.70
N ILE A 133 -5.11 -1.85 5.27
CA ILE A 133 -5.64 -2.10 6.62
C ILE A 133 -6.51 -3.36 6.69
N VAL A 134 -7.29 -3.67 5.64
CA VAL A 134 -8.08 -4.92 5.56
C VAL A 134 -7.14 -6.12 5.48
N ARG A 135 -6.16 -6.10 4.57
CA ARG A 135 -5.17 -7.16 4.39
C ARG A 135 -4.44 -7.47 5.69
N ASP A 136 -3.95 -6.44 6.36
CA ASP A 136 -3.15 -6.60 7.57
C ASP A 136 -4.01 -7.02 8.77
N TYR A 137 -5.26 -6.57 8.86
CA TYR A 137 -6.21 -7.06 9.85
C TYR A 137 -6.45 -8.56 9.69
N TYR A 138 -6.72 -9.02 8.46
CA TYR A 138 -6.93 -10.44 8.18
C TYR A 138 -5.70 -11.27 8.52
N PHE A 139 -4.51 -10.74 8.25
CA PHE A 139 -3.27 -11.43 8.59
C PHE A 139 -3.02 -11.46 10.10
N THR A 140 -3.10 -10.32 10.78
CA THR A 140 -2.68 -10.22 12.19
C THR A 140 -3.71 -10.76 13.17
N GLU A 141 -5.01 -10.53 12.91
CA GLU A 141 -6.08 -10.92 13.82
C GLU A 141 -6.67 -12.31 13.51
N LEU A 142 -6.55 -12.77 12.25
CA LEU A 142 -7.23 -13.99 11.80
C LEU A 142 -6.29 -15.05 11.22
N GLY A 143 -5.00 -14.72 11.01
CA GLY A 143 -4.04 -15.62 10.37
C GLY A 143 -4.34 -15.90 8.90
N ILE A 144 -5.15 -15.07 8.24
CA ILE A 144 -5.53 -15.20 6.84
C ILE A 144 -4.69 -14.24 6.00
N ALA A 145 -3.82 -14.78 5.16
CA ALA A 145 -3.01 -13.99 4.24
C ALA A 145 -3.82 -13.61 3.00
N LEU A 146 -3.95 -12.31 2.74
CA LEU A 146 -4.51 -11.76 1.51
C LEU A 146 -3.37 -11.21 0.64
N ASN A 147 -3.47 -11.41 -0.69
CA ASN A 147 -2.48 -10.89 -1.62
C ASN A 147 -2.48 -9.36 -1.65
N ASP A 148 -1.33 -8.78 -1.93
CA ASP A 148 -1.24 -7.35 -2.25
C ASP A 148 -1.43 -7.14 -3.76
N TYR A 149 -2.21 -6.11 -4.10
CA TYR A 149 -2.52 -5.78 -5.49
C TYR A 149 -2.05 -4.36 -5.80
N PRO A 150 -1.34 -4.14 -6.91
CA PRO A 150 -0.98 -2.81 -7.36
C PRO A 150 -2.22 -1.92 -7.53
N ARG A 151 -2.18 -0.76 -6.92
CA ARG A 151 -3.26 0.22 -6.95
C ARG A 151 -2.69 1.58 -7.32
N LEU A 152 -2.80 1.99 -8.57
CA LEU A 152 -2.40 3.33 -8.99
C LEU A 152 -3.41 4.35 -8.47
N TRP A 153 -2.91 5.56 -8.15
CA TRP A 153 -3.78 6.64 -7.71
C TRP A 153 -4.85 6.95 -8.78
N GLY A 154 -6.09 7.18 -8.34
CA GLY A 154 -7.20 7.55 -9.22
C GLY A 154 -7.80 6.40 -10.02
N TRP A 155 -7.44 5.13 -9.78
CA TRP A 155 -8.02 3.99 -10.49
C TRP A 155 -9.56 3.95 -10.38
N TRP A 156 -10.12 4.47 -9.30
CA TRP A 156 -11.56 4.53 -9.02
C TRP A 156 -12.30 5.63 -9.78
N GLU A 157 -11.61 6.55 -10.44
CA GLU A 157 -12.21 7.60 -11.27
C GLU A 157 -12.59 7.10 -12.66
N ARG A 158 -11.99 5.98 -13.09
CA ARG A 158 -12.27 5.36 -14.39
C ARG A 158 -13.49 4.45 -14.28
N THR A 159 -14.36 4.51 -15.32
CA THR A 159 -15.52 3.63 -15.45
C THR A 159 -15.27 2.45 -16.38
N ASP A 160 -14.19 2.52 -17.17
CA ASP A 160 -13.68 1.46 -18.04
C ASP A 160 -12.63 0.61 -17.32
N GLY A 161 -12.50 -0.65 -17.68
CA GLY A 161 -11.54 -1.58 -17.12
C GLY A 161 -11.98 -2.25 -15.79
N PRO A 162 -11.08 -3.01 -15.13
CA PRO A 162 -11.40 -3.83 -13.96
C PRO A 162 -11.82 -2.98 -12.75
N ASP A 163 -12.71 -3.54 -11.93
CA ASP A 163 -13.03 -3.01 -10.59
C ASP A 163 -12.08 -3.62 -9.58
N LEU A 164 -11.01 -2.89 -9.24
CA LEU A 164 -9.92 -3.46 -8.42
C LEU A 164 -10.39 -4.01 -7.07
N TYR A 165 -11.42 -3.43 -6.45
CA TYR A 165 -11.91 -3.94 -5.17
C TYR A 165 -12.77 -5.17 -5.36
N ARG A 166 -13.80 -5.10 -6.19
CA ARG A 166 -14.72 -6.22 -6.37
C ARG A 166 -14.01 -7.45 -6.93
N ASP A 167 -13.19 -7.24 -7.98
CA ASP A 167 -12.46 -8.34 -8.63
C ASP A 167 -11.44 -8.99 -7.71
N ASN A 168 -10.68 -8.19 -6.95
CA ASN A 168 -9.64 -8.73 -6.08
C ASN A 168 -10.21 -9.33 -4.79
N PHE A 169 -11.21 -8.73 -4.16
CA PHE A 169 -11.86 -9.37 -3.01
C PHE A 169 -12.49 -10.71 -3.38
N ALA A 170 -13.09 -10.85 -4.58
CA ALA A 170 -13.60 -12.13 -5.06
C ALA A 170 -12.47 -13.17 -5.20
N ARG A 171 -11.30 -12.77 -5.75
CA ARG A 171 -10.12 -13.66 -5.85
C ARG A 171 -9.59 -14.10 -4.49
N GLU A 172 -9.65 -13.22 -3.50
CA GLU A 172 -9.26 -13.52 -2.11
C GLU A 172 -10.29 -14.39 -1.37
N GLY A 173 -11.39 -14.76 -2.00
CA GLY A 173 -12.39 -15.65 -1.43
C GLY A 173 -13.50 -14.95 -0.65
N PHE A 174 -13.72 -13.67 -0.93
CA PHE A 174 -14.87 -12.94 -0.41
C PHE A 174 -16.08 -13.11 -1.32
N THR A 175 -17.27 -13.21 -0.72
CA THR A 175 -18.55 -13.25 -1.40
C THR A 175 -19.42 -12.09 -0.91
N ALA A 176 -20.13 -11.45 -1.82
CA ALA A 176 -21.09 -10.42 -1.47
C ALA A 176 -22.30 -11.05 -0.75
N ILE A 177 -22.51 -10.68 0.51
CA ILE A 177 -23.67 -11.07 1.30
C ILE A 177 -24.83 -10.09 1.08
N HIS A 178 -24.48 -8.84 0.72
CA HIS A 178 -25.41 -7.82 0.33
C HIS A 178 -24.76 -6.90 -0.71
N GLU A 179 -25.55 -6.44 -1.66
CA GLU A 179 -25.18 -5.42 -2.64
C GLU A 179 -26.26 -4.35 -2.72
N GLY A 180 -25.85 -3.11 -2.89
CA GLY A 180 -26.72 -1.94 -2.95
C GLY A 180 -26.71 -1.12 -1.66
N ALA A 181 -27.65 -0.21 -1.56
CA ALA A 181 -27.80 0.66 -0.38
C ALA A 181 -28.17 -0.17 0.86
N LEU A 182 -27.58 0.17 2.00
CA LEU A 182 -27.90 -0.50 3.25
C LEU A 182 -29.25 -0.02 3.79
N ASP A 183 -30.13 -0.98 4.02
CA ASP A 183 -31.38 -0.81 4.76
C ASP A 183 -31.31 -1.57 6.11
N ALA A 184 -32.41 -1.50 6.89
CA ALA A 184 -32.47 -2.19 8.17
C ALA A 184 -32.35 -3.73 8.07
N PRO A 185 -32.90 -4.43 7.06
CA PRO A 185 -32.58 -5.82 6.78
C PRO A 185 -31.10 -6.09 6.51
N ALA A 186 -30.47 -5.31 5.63
CA ALA A 186 -29.05 -5.46 5.28
C ALA A 186 -28.13 -5.27 6.49
N LEU A 187 -28.42 -4.28 7.34
CA LEU A 187 -27.66 -4.04 8.57
C LEU A 187 -27.68 -5.24 9.53
N ARG A 188 -28.74 -6.05 9.52
CA ARG A 188 -28.84 -7.29 10.34
C ARG A 188 -27.99 -8.44 9.81
N LEU A 189 -27.52 -8.36 8.56
CA LEU A 189 -26.61 -9.36 7.96
C LEU A 189 -25.17 -9.19 8.42
N LEU A 190 -24.82 -8.01 8.97
CA LEU A 190 -23.45 -7.71 9.39
C LEU A 190 -22.97 -8.69 10.47
N ARG A 191 -21.80 -9.26 10.23
CA ARG A 191 -21.08 -10.10 11.20
C ARG A 191 -19.65 -9.55 11.39
N LEU A 192 -19.09 -9.90 12.54
CA LEU A 192 -17.67 -9.60 12.83
C LEU A 192 -16.79 -10.10 11.68
N HIS A 193 -15.80 -9.32 11.31
CA HIS A 193 -14.87 -9.55 10.20
C HIS A 193 -15.40 -9.28 8.79
N ASP A 194 -16.68 -8.91 8.61
CA ASP A 194 -17.16 -8.52 7.28
C ASP A 194 -16.38 -7.30 6.76
N VAL A 195 -16.15 -7.27 5.45
CA VAL A 195 -15.58 -6.13 4.75
C VAL A 195 -16.71 -5.31 4.12
N LEU A 196 -16.68 -4.02 4.35
CA LEU A 196 -17.63 -3.05 3.81
C LEU A 196 -16.99 -2.30 2.66
N LEU A 197 -17.52 -2.41 1.46
CA LEU A 197 -17.14 -1.56 0.34
C LEU A 197 -17.96 -0.28 0.34
N MET A 198 -17.31 0.83 0.09
CA MET A 198 -17.93 2.15 0.13
C MET A 198 -17.55 2.97 -1.10
N ARG A 199 -18.52 3.80 -1.52
CA ARG A 199 -18.36 4.78 -2.58
C ARG A 199 -18.34 6.18 -2.00
N ILE A 200 -17.17 6.81 -2.00
CA ILE A 200 -16.97 8.14 -1.42
C ILE A 200 -16.63 9.13 -2.53
N ARG A 201 -17.64 9.83 -3.06
CA ARG A 201 -17.52 10.87 -4.11
C ARG A 201 -16.86 10.39 -5.41
N THR A 202 -17.04 9.14 -5.77
CA THR A 202 -16.44 8.51 -6.94
C THR A 202 -17.45 7.64 -7.67
N PRO A 203 -17.27 7.32 -8.97
CA PRO A 203 -18.18 6.43 -9.69
C PRO A 203 -18.08 4.95 -9.26
N ARG A 204 -16.95 4.54 -8.66
CA ARG A 204 -16.70 3.17 -8.17
C ARG A 204 -16.48 3.14 -6.67
N ASP A 205 -16.52 1.95 -6.10
CA ASP A 205 -16.11 1.73 -4.71
C ASP A 205 -14.62 2.04 -4.58
N ASN A 206 -14.30 2.98 -3.68
CA ASN A 206 -12.93 3.49 -3.50
C ASN A 206 -12.47 3.44 -2.04
N HIS A 207 -13.30 2.91 -1.16
CA HIS A 207 -12.96 2.72 0.24
C HIS A 207 -13.42 1.36 0.73
N ALA A 208 -12.60 0.75 1.57
CA ALA A 208 -12.90 -0.50 2.27
C ALA A 208 -12.69 -0.33 3.77
N ALA A 209 -13.50 -1.01 4.57
CA ALA A 209 -13.40 -1.05 6.02
C ALA A 209 -13.71 -2.46 6.52
N VAL A 210 -13.15 -2.85 7.67
CA VAL A 210 -13.52 -4.08 8.37
C VAL A 210 -14.53 -3.76 9.46
N TYR A 211 -15.63 -4.48 9.49
CA TYR A 211 -16.57 -4.43 10.60
C TYR A 211 -16.01 -5.22 11.79
N VAL A 212 -15.71 -4.52 12.88
CA VAL A 212 -15.09 -5.11 14.08
C VAL A 212 -16.07 -5.31 15.23
N GLY A 213 -17.37 -5.36 14.91
CA GLY A 213 -18.44 -5.57 15.88
C GLY A 213 -18.89 -4.28 16.58
N SER A 214 -19.96 -4.38 17.38
CA SER A 214 -20.48 -3.26 18.21
C SER A 214 -20.67 -1.95 17.45
N ASN A 215 -21.12 -2.04 16.20
CA ASN A 215 -21.31 -0.87 15.31
C ASN A 215 -20.03 -0.04 15.08
N VAL A 216 -18.87 -0.72 15.04
CA VAL A 216 -17.55 -0.12 14.83
C VAL A 216 -16.90 -0.71 13.59
N ILE A 217 -16.21 0.14 12.84
CA ILE A 217 -15.38 -0.24 11.69
C ILE A 217 -13.91 0.13 11.96
N LEU A 218 -13.01 -0.67 11.46
CA LEU A 218 -11.59 -0.36 11.32
C LEU A 218 -11.34 0.06 9.89
N HIS A 219 -10.75 1.24 9.68
CA HIS A 219 -10.53 1.77 8.35
C HIS A 219 -9.37 2.77 8.29
N HIS A 220 -9.02 3.16 7.06
CA HIS A 220 -7.97 4.13 6.79
C HIS A 220 -8.41 5.08 5.66
N LEU A 221 -8.85 6.28 5.99
CA LEU A 221 -9.19 7.32 5.01
C LEU A 221 -7.95 8.04 4.50
N ILE A 222 -8.04 8.55 3.28
CA ILE A 222 -7.01 9.38 2.66
C ILE A 222 -6.68 10.57 3.57
N ASP A 223 -5.39 10.86 3.71
CA ASP A 223 -4.83 11.96 4.50
C ASP A 223 -5.20 11.95 6.00
N GLN A 224 -5.62 10.80 6.52
CA GLN A 224 -5.91 10.61 7.94
C GLN A 224 -5.10 9.46 8.53
N LEU A 225 -5.07 9.36 9.84
CA LEU A 225 -4.52 8.17 10.51
C LEU A 225 -5.56 7.04 10.47
N SER A 226 -5.08 5.81 10.35
CA SER A 226 -5.94 4.63 10.49
C SER A 226 -6.57 4.59 11.89
N CYS A 227 -7.86 4.29 11.96
CA CYS A 227 -8.60 4.34 13.22
C CYS A 227 -9.79 3.37 13.25
N ARG A 228 -10.35 3.21 14.45
CA ARG A 228 -11.70 2.69 14.63
C ARG A 228 -12.69 3.85 14.61
N ALA A 229 -13.79 3.69 13.91
CA ALA A 229 -14.86 4.68 13.82
C ALA A 229 -16.22 4.03 14.04
N VAL A 230 -17.18 4.80 14.54
CA VAL A 230 -18.57 4.34 14.64
C VAL A 230 -19.13 4.17 13.23
N PHE A 231 -19.73 3.02 12.96
CA PHE A 231 -20.39 2.72 11.69
C PHE A 231 -21.77 3.40 11.67
N ASP A 232 -21.75 4.72 11.49
CA ASP A 232 -22.92 5.59 11.52
C ASP A 232 -23.47 5.90 10.11
N GLY A 233 -24.44 6.82 10.09
CA GLY A 233 -25.10 7.25 8.87
C GLY A 233 -24.17 7.81 7.78
N PHE A 234 -22.97 8.33 8.10
CA PHE A 234 -22.01 8.75 7.07
C PHE A 234 -21.48 7.53 6.30
N TYR A 235 -20.99 6.51 7.00
CA TYR A 235 -20.45 5.30 6.41
C TYR A 235 -21.54 4.38 5.85
N GLN A 236 -22.65 4.21 6.60
CA GLN A 236 -23.78 3.37 6.16
C GLN A 236 -24.35 3.84 4.80
N ARG A 237 -24.57 5.15 4.62
CA ARG A 237 -25.09 5.69 3.34
C ARG A 237 -24.12 5.54 2.15
N ARG A 238 -22.85 5.29 2.41
CA ARG A 238 -21.82 5.14 1.38
C ARG A 238 -21.44 3.70 1.12
N THR A 239 -21.86 2.79 1.99
CA THR A 239 -21.64 1.36 1.82
C THR A 239 -22.50 0.86 0.67
N THR A 240 -21.86 0.14 -0.24
CA THR A 240 -22.44 -0.42 -1.47
C THR A 240 -22.45 -1.93 -1.46
N ALA A 241 -21.67 -2.55 -0.59
CA ALA A 241 -21.66 -4.02 -0.42
C ALA A 241 -21.15 -4.42 0.97
N ILE A 242 -21.67 -5.56 1.44
CA ILE A 242 -21.13 -6.31 2.57
C ILE A 242 -20.48 -7.56 1.99
N LEU A 243 -19.18 -7.72 2.21
CA LEU A 243 -18.42 -8.88 1.74
C LEU A 243 -18.03 -9.75 2.93
N ARG A 244 -18.19 -11.05 2.79
CA ARG A 244 -17.78 -12.04 3.81
C ARG A 244 -16.77 -13.00 3.23
N HIS A 245 -15.66 -13.20 3.95
CA HIS A 245 -14.66 -14.16 3.56
C HIS A 245 -15.19 -15.59 3.77
N ARG A 246 -14.86 -16.50 2.85
CA ARG A 246 -15.29 -17.92 2.85
C ARG A 246 -15.05 -18.67 4.17
N SER A 247 -14.05 -18.25 4.96
CA SER A 247 -13.78 -18.84 6.28
C SER A 247 -14.87 -18.58 7.31
N PHE A 248 -15.77 -17.61 7.06
CA PHE A 248 -16.87 -17.22 7.95
C PHE A 248 -18.24 -17.48 7.35
N ILE A 249 -18.30 -18.14 6.18
CA ILE A 249 -19.52 -18.64 5.58
C ILE A 249 -19.72 -20.06 6.12
N GLU A 250 -20.82 -20.30 6.84
CA GLU A 250 -21.16 -21.63 7.31
C GLU A 250 -21.30 -22.56 6.09
N ARG A 251 -20.65 -23.71 6.14
CA ARG A 251 -20.87 -24.77 5.17
C ARG A 251 -22.13 -25.50 5.62
N ASP A 252 -23.17 -25.45 4.78
CA ASP A 252 -24.36 -26.30 4.94
C ASP A 252 -23.99 -27.76 4.85
#